data_67c20538e404dee444800896edd7eb69
#
_entry.id   67c20538e404dee444800896edd7eb69
#
_cell.length_a   1.000
_cell.length_b   1.000
_cell.length_c   1.000
_cell.angle_alpha   90.00
_cell.angle_beta   90.00
_cell.angle_gamma   90.00
#
_symmetry.space_group_name_H-M   'P 1'
#
loop_
_entity.id
_entity.type
_entity.pdbx_description
1 polymer ?
#
loop_
_entity_poly.entity_id
_entity_poly.type
_entity_poly.pdbx_seq_one_letter_code
_entity_poly.pdbx_strand_id
1 'polypeptide(L)'
;MVLKWRNSSSWVGKAFVRYFKRKEPIYFSYRDKLYSILIRNVQCYPQAFAAAAMMLGELATVPRALILDVGGFTADYLLLKNGRADLSTCDSLENGVILLYNRIRSKASSDLDILLEETDVDAILLQGQGSSYGEEVAALVEYQAQEFVNDMLGALRERQLDLRTGRVIFVGGGACLLRRQIEASGKVAHPVFVEDVNANAKGFEYLYRCTVTGA
;
A
#
# COMPACT_ATOMS: atom_id res chain seq x y z
N MET A 1 3.74 4.19 13.19
CA MET A 1 2.59 3.64 13.96
C MET A 1 1.39 3.68 13.04
N VAL A 2 1.10 2.54 12.38
CA VAL A 2 -0.03 2.41 11.46
C VAL A 2 -1.29 2.32 12.31
N LEU A 3 -2.15 3.33 12.21
CA LEU A 3 -3.45 3.30 12.86
C LEU A 3 -4.38 2.39 12.05
N LYS A 4 -4.71 1.21 12.58
CA LYS A 4 -5.76 0.35 12.04
C LYS A 4 -7.07 1.13 11.96
N TRP A 5 -7.48 1.48 10.75
CA TRP A 5 -8.73 2.19 10.49
C TRP A 5 -9.92 1.22 10.52
N ARG A 6 -10.49 1.03 11.68
CA ARG A 6 -11.84 0.48 11.81
C ARG A 6 -12.81 1.64 12.00
N ASN A 7 -13.53 2.03 10.95
CA ASN A 7 -14.61 3.03 10.91
C ASN A 7 -14.21 4.50 11.11
N SER A 8 -14.33 5.32 10.05
CA SER A 8 -14.10 6.78 10.05
C SER A 8 -15.12 7.59 10.85
N SER A 9 -16.27 7.01 11.24
CA SER A 9 -17.19 7.56 12.24
C SER A 9 -16.72 7.26 13.66
N SER A 10 -15.63 6.53 13.82
CA SER A 10 -15.16 6.01 15.08
C SER A 10 -14.41 7.09 15.88
N TRP A 11 -14.41 6.88 17.19
CA TRP A 11 -13.66 7.61 18.20
C TRP A 11 -12.20 7.90 17.80
N VAL A 12 -11.54 6.99 17.07
CA VAL A 12 -10.15 7.12 16.61
C VAL A 12 -9.95 8.31 15.65
N GLY A 13 -10.83 8.49 14.66
CA GLY A 13 -10.73 9.63 13.74
C GLY A 13 -10.89 10.97 14.45
N LYS A 14 -11.82 11.06 15.40
CA LYS A 14 -12.01 12.28 16.22
C LYS A 14 -10.82 12.54 17.13
N ALA A 15 -10.23 11.51 17.71
CA ALA A 15 -9.04 11.63 18.56
C ALA A 15 -7.83 12.08 17.74
N PHE A 16 -7.64 11.54 16.54
CA PHE A 16 -6.58 11.94 15.61
C PHE A 16 -6.71 13.42 15.20
N VAL A 17 -7.92 13.84 14.78
CA VAL A 17 -8.18 15.25 14.44
C VAL A 17 -7.87 16.16 15.63
N ARG A 18 -8.33 15.80 16.83
CA ARG A 18 -8.08 16.60 18.05
C ARG A 18 -6.60 16.66 18.43
N TYR A 19 -5.85 15.58 18.20
CA TYR A 19 -4.41 15.53 18.48
C TYR A 19 -3.61 16.49 17.59
N PHE A 20 -3.93 16.54 16.30
CA PHE A 20 -3.18 17.39 15.34
C PHE A 20 -3.69 18.83 15.27
N LYS A 21 -4.99 19.08 15.46
CA LYS A 21 -5.55 20.43 15.40
C LYS A 21 -5.00 21.29 16.53
N ARG A 22 -4.37 22.41 16.20
CA ARG A 22 -3.76 23.32 17.15
C ARG A 22 -4.47 24.67 17.19
N LYS A 23 -4.53 25.28 18.39
CA LYS A 23 -4.94 26.67 18.58
C LYS A 23 -3.76 27.62 18.43
N GLU A 24 -2.57 27.15 18.78
CA GLU A 24 -1.33 27.92 18.80
C GLU A 24 -0.34 27.40 17.76
N PRO A 25 0.52 28.26 17.19
CA PRO A 25 1.59 27.85 16.29
C PRO A 25 2.61 26.96 16.97
N ILE A 26 3.15 26.03 16.20
CA ILE A 26 4.33 25.23 16.56
C ILE A 26 5.54 25.93 15.98
N TYR A 27 6.51 26.29 16.81
CA TYR A 27 7.78 26.91 16.42
C TYR A 27 8.88 25.85 16.39
N PHE A 28 9.68 25.87 15.34
CA PHE A 28 10.84 24.98 15.23
C PHE A 28 11.93 25.61 14.36
N SER A 29 13.18 25.16 14.54
CA SER A 29 14.32 25.56 13.72
C SER A 29 14.71 24.44 12.77
N TYR A 30 14.96 24.77 11.51
CA TYR A 30 15.48 23.87 10.50
C TYR A 30 16.51 24.60 9.64
N ARG A 31 17.73 24.06 9.53
CA ARG A 31 18.86 24.68 8.81
C ARG A 31 19.05 26.15 9.20
N ASP A 32 19.13 26.41 10.52
CA ASP A 32 19.32 27.74 11.14
C ASP A 32 18.24 28.78 10.82
N LYS A 33 17.12 28.36 10.27
CA LYS A 33 15.94 29.20 10.05
C LYS A 33 14.83 28.83 11.01
N LEU A 34 14.19 29.85 11.58
CA LEU A 34 13.02 29.70 12.43
C LEU A 34 11.76 29.62 11.58
N TYR A 35 10.95 28.61 11.87
CA TYR A 35 9.64 28.38 11.22
C TYR A 35 8.53 28.38 12.24
N SER A 36 7.33 28.74 11.80
CA SER A 36 6.11 28.58 12.57
C SER A 36 5.03 27.91 11.72
N ILE A 37 4.36 26.91 12.28
CA ILE A 37 3.27 26.18 11.61
C ILE A 37 2.05 26.22 12.51
N LEU A 38 0.90 26.63 11.93
CA LEU A 38 -0.40 26.55 12.59
C LEU A 38 -1.29 25.53 11.86
N ILE A 39 -1.61 24.42 12.51
CA ILE A 39 -2.50 23.39 11.96
C ILE A 39 -3.94 23.75 12.28
N ARG A 40 -4.64 24.41 11.33
CA ARG A 40 -6.02 24.89 11.49
C ARG A 40 -7.06 23.82 11.24
N ASN A 41 -6.86 23.02 10.18
CA ASN A 41 -7.77 21.97 9.77
C ASN A 41 -7.05 20.64 9.66
N VAL A 42 -7.75 19.58 10.03
CA VAL A 42 -7.26 18.20 9.90
C VAL A 42 -8.39 17.38 9.32
N GLN A 43 -8.09 16.65 8.26
CA GLN A 43 -8.99 15.70 7.63
C GLN A 43 -8.33 14.32 7.61
N CYS A 44 -9.13 13.31 7.74
CA CYS A 44 -8.65 11.94 7.79
C CYS A 44 -9.28 11.14 6.65
N TYR A 45 -8.42 10.48 5.87
CA TYR A 45 -8.80 9.56 4.82
C TYR A 45 -8.04 8.24 5.00
N PRO A 46 -8.61 7.10 4.60
CA PRO A 46 -7.84 5.86 4.49
C PRO A 46 -6.66 6.03 3.52
N GLN A 47 -5.51 5.46 3.84
CA GLN A 47 -4.29 5.60 3.03
C GLN A 47 -4.53 5.10 1.59
N ALA A 48 -5.01 3.89 1.42
CA ALA A 48 -5.34 3.32 0.11
C ALA A 48 -6.32 4.21 -0.69
N PHE A 49 -7.32 4.86 -0.04
CA PHE A 49 -8.25 5.77 -0.70
C PHE A 49 -7.55 7.01 -1.25
N ALA A 50 -6.61 7.57 -0.50
CA ALA A 50 -5.84 8.73 -0.95
C ALA A 50 -5.03 8.41 -2.21
N ALA A 51 -4.35 7.26 -2.25
CA ALA A 51 -3.57 6.86 -3.43
C ALA A 51 -4.42 6.73 -4.71
N ALA A 52 -5.69 6.35 -4.59
CA ALA A 52 -6.62 6.25 -5.72
C ALA A 52 -7.42 7.54 -5.98
N ALA A 53 -7.20 8.61 -5.21
CA ALA A 53 -8.02 9.83 -5.27
C ALA A 53 -8.07 10.46 -6.66
N MET A 54 -6.96 10.44 -7.39
CA MET A 54 -6.89 11.00 -8.74
C MET A 54 -7.64 10.16 -9.79
N MET A 55 -7.96 8.91 -9.48
CA MET A 55 -8.67 7.96 -10.33
C MET A 55 -10.16 7.85 -10.00
N LEU A 56 -10.65 8.55 -8.97
CA LEU A 56 -12.04 8.40 -8.48
C LEU A 56 -13.09 8.68 -9.55
N GLY A 57 -12.83 9.58 -10.50
CA GLY A 57 -13.71 9.83 -11.65
C GLY A 57 -13.91 8.58 -12.52
N GLU A 58 -12.85 7.87 -12.84
CA GLU A 58 -12.91 6.60 -13.57
C GLU A 58 -13.54 5.49 -12.72
N LEU A 59 -13.16 5.42 -11.44
CA LEU A 59 -13.65 4.40 -10.53
C LEU A 59 -15.14 4.55 -10.21
N ALA A 60 -15.71 5.75 -10.37
CA ALA A 60 -17.14 5.98 -10.23
C ALA A 60 -17.97 5.25 -11.30
N THR A 61 -17.38 4.96 -12.46
CA THR A 61 -18.04 4.22 -13.56
C THR A 61 -17.98 2.70 -13.38
N VAL A 62 -17.18 2.21 -12.42
CA VAL A 62 -17.00 0.78 -12.16
C VAL A 62 -17.82 0.39 -10.93
N PRO A 63 -18.66 -0.66 -11.02
CA PRO A 63 -19.50 -1.08 -9.90
C PRO A 63 -18.71 -1.43 -8.65
N ARG A 64 -17.53 -2.06 -8.83
CA ARG A 64 -16.63 -2.44 -7.72
C ARG A 64 -15.18 -2.24 -8.11
N ALA A 65 -14.41 -1.64 -7.23
CA ALA A 65 -12.96 -1.56 -7.32
C ALA A 65 -12.35 -1.85 -5.94
N LEU A 66 -11.34 -2.71 -5.90
CA LEU A 66 -10.57 -2.98 -4.70
C LEU A 66 -9.25 -2.22 -4.80
N ILE A 67 -8.92 -1.43 -3.80
CA ILE A 67 -7.60 -0.80 -3.68
C ILE A 67 -6.80 -1.62 -2.67
N LEU A 68 -5.58 -1.98 -3.04
CA LEU A 68 -4.64 -2.72 -2.20
C LEU A 68 -3.31 -1.97 -2.14
N ASP A 69 -2.99 -1.43 -0.97
CA ASP A 69 -1.73 -0.71 -0.69
C ASP A 69 -0.76 -1.68 -0.02
N VAL A 70 0.22 -2.16 -0.79
CA VAL A 70 1.23 -3.10 -0.28
C VAL A 70 2.42 -2.30 0.23
N GLY A 71 2.47 -2.15 1.55
CA GLY A 71 3.53 -1.45 2.26
C GLY A 71 4.61 -2.38 2.82
N GLY A 72 5.50 -1.82 3.66
CA GLY A 72 6.55 -2.57 4.33
C GLY A 72 6.01 -3.60 5.34
N PHE A 73 5.09 -3.18 6.21
CA PHE A 73 4.57 -4.02 7.30
C PHE A 73 3.20 -4.63 7.00
N THR A 74 2.37 -3.92 6.24
CA THR A 74 0.97 -4.29 5.98
C THR A 74 0.63 -4.21 4.50
N ALA A 75 -0.41 -4.94 4.11
CA ALA A 75 -1.15 -4.72 2.89
C ALA A 75 -2.56 -4.23 3.30
N ASP A 76 -2.80 -2.93 3.09
CA ASP A 76 -4.04 -2.28 3.45
C ASP A 76 -5.01 -2.30 2.29
N TYR A 77 -6.26 -2.69 2.53
CA TYR A 77 -7.25 -2.76 1.46
C TYR A 77 -8.52 -1.98 1.76
N LEU A 78 -9.14 -1.50 0.69
CA LEU A 78 -10.40 -0.77 0.71
C LEU A 78 -11.24 -1.13 -0.53
N LEU A 79 -12.48 -1.50 -0.30
CA LEU A 79 -13.45 -1.69 -1.38
C LEU A 79 -14.14 -0.36 -1.73
N LEU A 80 -14.18 -0.04 -3.02
CA LEU A 80 -15.03 1.01 -3.56
C LEU A 80 -16.25 0.41 -4.24
N LYS A 81 -17.44 1.00 -4.01
CA LYS A 81 -18.68 0.71 -4.70
C LYS A 81 -19.13 1.96 -5.45
N ASN A 82 -19.15 1.93 -6.78
CA ASN A 82 -19.44 3.08 -7.63
C ASN A 82 -18.60 4.32 -7.22
N GLY A 83 -17.31 4.14 -7.03
CA GLY A 83 -16.35 5.19 -6.62
C GLY A 83 -16.44 5.63 -5.17
N ARG A 84 -17.35 5.09 -4.36
CA ARG A 84 -17.51 5.44 -2.95
C ARG A 84 -16.85 4.41 -2.04
N ALA A 85 -16.08 4.86 -1.06
CA ALA A 85 -15.43 4.01 -0.10
C ALA A 85 -16.43 3.25 0.78
N ASP A 86 -16.36 1.92 0.77
CA ASP A 86 -17.06 1.07 1.70
C ASP A 86 -16.17 0.81 2.92
N LEU A 87 -16.32 1.67 3.91
CA LEU A 87 -15.48 1.62 5.12
C LEU A 87 -15.72 0.37 5.99
N SER A 88 -16.80 -0.37 5.74
CA SER A 88 -17.05 -1.65 6.43
C SER A 88 -16.11 -2.76 5.95
N THR A 89 -15.55 -2.60 4.75
CA THR A 89 -14.60 -3.53 4.11
C THR A 89 -13.19 -2.98 4.05
N CYS A 90 -12.85 -1.97 4.85
CA CYS A 90 -11.51 -1.42 4.99
C CYS A 90 -10.79 -2.12 6.15
N ASP A 91 -9.68 -2.80 5.85
CA ASP A 91 -8.85 -3.46 6.88
C ASP A 91 -7.41 -3.63 6.38
N SER A 92 -6.56 -4.26 7.19
CA SER A 92 -5.14 -4.52 6.91
C SER A 92 -4.84 -5.99 7.03
N LEU A 93 -3.97 -6.49 6.17
CA LEU A 93 -3.28 -7.77 6.29
C LEU A 93 -1.87 -7.53 6.83
N GLU A 94 -1.36 -8.44 7.64
CA GLU A 94 0.04 -8.41 8.10
C GLU A 94 1.00 -8.98 7.04
N ASN A 95 0.71 -8.74 5.77
CA ASN A 95 1.44 -9.22 4.61
C ASN A 95 2.19 -8.07 3.93
N GLY A 96 3.05 -7.37 4.66
CA GLY A 96 3.95 -6.39 4.06
C GLY A 96 5.25 -7.02 3.57
N VAL A 97 5.99 -6.32 2.69
CA VAL A 97 7.20 -6.85 2.03
C VAL A 97 8.34 -7.20 3.00
N ILE A 98 8.36 -6.62 4.20
CA ILE A 98 9.35 -6.99 5.23
C ILE A 98 9.20 -8.47 5.64
N LEU A 99 7.97 -8.98 5.69
CA LEU A 99 7.74 -10.41 5.93
C LEU A 99 8.34 -11.26 4.80
N LEU A 100 8.20 -10.83 3.56
CA LEU A 100 8.82 -11.51 2.41
C LEU A 100 10.34 -11.49 2.49
N TYR A 101 10.96 -10.33 2.75
CA TYR A 101 12.42 -10.23 2.89
C TYR A 101 12.94 -11.16 3.98
N ASN A 102 12.29 -11.18 5.15
CA ASN A 102 12.68 -12.05 6.24
C ASN A 102 12.56 -13.54 5.86
N ARG A 103 11.50 -13.92 5.15
CA ARG A 103 11.28 -15.28 4.65
C ARG A 103 12.37 -15.69 3.65
N ILE A 104 12.67 -14.84 2.68
CA ILE A 104 13.71 -15.06 1.66
C ILE A 104 15.10 -15.20 2.30
N ARG A 105 15.46 -14.25 3.16
CA ARG A 105 16.77 -14.22 3.81
C ARG A 105 16.98 -15.47 4.71
N SER A 106 15.97 -15.85 5.45
CA SER A 106 16.01 -17.07 6.27
C SER A 106 16.20 -18.30 5.41
N LYS A 107 15.49 -18.41 4.29
CA LYS A 107 15.59 -19.54 3.36
C LYS A 107 16.94 -19.58 2.62
N ALA A 108 17.42 -18.44 2.12
CA ALA A 108 18.72 -18.37 1.46
C ALA A 108 19.87 -18.79 2.41
N SER A 109 19.79 -18.35 3.68
CA SER A 109 20.78 -18.74 4.68
C SER A 109 20.69 -20.23 5.04
N SER A 110 19.47 -20.78 5.24
CA SER A 110 19.31 -22.17 5.68
C SER A 110 19.59 -23.19 4.56
N ASP A 111 19.17 -22.90 3.36
CA ASP A 111 19.13 -23.86 2.26
C ASP A 111 20.36 -23.77 1.35
N LEU A 112 20.94 -22.55 1.23
CA LEU A 112 22.04 -22.24 0.31
C LEU A 112 23.31 -21.71 0.99
N ASP A 113 23.28 -21.48 2.31
CA ASP A 113 24.37 -20.83 3.08
C ASP A 113 24.77 -19.45 2.52
N ILE A 114 23.77 -18.70 2.01
CA ILE A 114 23.96 -17.37 1.41
C ILE A 114 23.25 -16.32 2.24
N LEU A 115 23.96 -15.21 2.53
CA LEU A 115 23.40 -14.04 3.18
C LEU A 115 22.99 -13.02 2.11
N LEU A 116 21.68 -12.72 2.03
CA LEU A 116 21.13 -11.72 1.14
C LEU A 116 20.76 -10.45 1.92
N GLU A 117 20.98 -9.29 1.32
CA GLU A 117 20.41 -8.03 1.77
C GLU A 117 19.06 -7.75 1.07
N GLU A 118 18.30 -6.77 1.56
CA GLU A 118 17.03 -6.39 0.94
C GLU A 118 17.23 -5.87 -0.49
N THR A 119 18.32 -5.13 -0.70
CA THR A 119 18.71 -4.62 -2.03
C THR A 119 19.01 -5.72 -3.04
N ASP A 120 19.53 -6.87 -2.58
CA ASP A 120 19.80 -8.01 -3.45
C ASP A 120 18.48 -8.68 -3.87
N VAL A 121 17.56 -8.83 -2.92
CA VAL A 121 16.21 -9.33 -3.19
C VAL A 121 15.47 -8.43 -4.17
N ASP A 122 15.53 -7.11 -3.97
CA ASP A 122 14.91 -6.13 -4.88
C ASP A 122 15.48 -6.24 -6.29
N ALA A 123 16.80 -6.34 -6.42
CA ALA A 123 17.46 -6.48 -7.72
C ALA A 123 16.98 -7.73 -8.46
N ILE A 124 16.86 -8.87 -7.77
CA ILE A 124 16.36 -10.12 -8.34
C ILE A 124 14.88 -9.98 -8.75
N LEU A 125 14.03 -9.44 -7.88
CA LEU A 125 12.61 -9.30 -8.15
C LEU A 125 12.30 -8.30 -9.27
N LEU A 126 13.10 -7.24 -9.42
CA LEU A 126 12.91 -6.24 -10.47
C LEU A 126 13.49 -6.68 -11.82
N GLN A 127 14.66 -7.34 -11.81
CA GLN A 127 15.37 -7.72 -13.04
C GLN A 127 15.00 -9.11 -13.56
N GLY A 128 14.44 -9.96 -12.71
CA GLY A 128 14.21 -11.36 -13.04
C GLY A 128 15.50 -12.19 -13.03
N GLN A 129 15.60 -13.11 -13.98
CA GLN A 129 16.82 -13.92 -14.14
C GLN A 129 18.01 -13.03 -14.54
N GLY A 130 19.12 -13.13 -13.82
CA GLY A 130 20.34 -12.38 -14.14
C GLY A 130 21.01 -11.69 -12.95
N SER A 131 20.68 -12.12 -11.73
CA SER A 131 21.38 -11.64 -10.55
C SER A 131 22.81 -12.17 -10.49
N SER A 132 23.70 -11.40 -9.86
CA SER A 132 25.07 -11.82 -9.55
C SER A 132 25.18 -13.06 -8.65
N TYR A 133 24.07 -13.50 -8.06
CA TYR A 133 23.99 -14.65 -7.12
C TYR A 133 23.72 -16.00 -7.77
N GLY A 134 23.55 -16.08 -9.10
CA GLY A 134 23.28 -17.31 -9.81
C GLY A 134 21.80 -17.72 -9.85
N GLU A 135 21.52 -18.75 -10.67
CA GLU A 135 20.15 -19.17 -10.97
C GLU A 135 19.42 -19.78 -9.76
N GLU A 136 20.13 -20.47 -8.89
CA GLU A 136 19.53 -21.14 -7.73
C GLU A 136 18.96 -20.14 -6.72
N VAL A 137 19.70 -19.06 -6.43
CA VAL A 137 19.24 -17.98 -5.56
C VAL A 137 18.07 -17.22 -6.20
N ALA A 138 18.17 -16.94 -7.50
CA ALA A 138 17.10 -16.27 -8.23
C ALA A 138 15.81 -17.12 -8.20
N ALA A 139 15.90 -18.42 -8.41
CA ALA A 139 14.76 -19.33 -8.35
C ALA A 139 14.13 -19.39 -6.96
N LEU A 140 14.95 -19.40 -5.90
CA LEU A 140 14.48 -19.36 -4.51
C LEU A 140 13.70 -18.07 -4.24
N VAL A 141 14.25 -16.91 -4.62
CA VAL A 141 13.62 -15.59 -4.42
C VAL A 141 12.29 -15.51 -5.15
N GLU A 142 12.26 -15.89 -6.43
CA GLU A 142 11.04 -15.90 -7.25
C GLU A 142 9.97 -16.83 -6.68
N TYR A 143 10.35 -18.02 -6.24
CA TYR A 143 9.42 -18.96 -5.61
C TYR A 143 8.81 -18.40 -4.34
N GLN A 144 9.63 -17.84 -3.44
CA GLN A 144 9.14 -17.24 -2.20
C GLN A 144 8.24 -16.03 -2.44
N ALA A 145 8.56 -15.20 -3.45
CA ALA A 145 7.75 -14.07 -3.81
C ALA A 145 6.40 -14.49 -4.41
N GLN A 146 6.37 -15.54 -5.24
CA GLN A 146 5.13 -16.08 -5.79
C GLN A 146 4.24 -16.68 -4.70
N GLU A 147 4.80 -17.44 -3.77
CA GLU A 147 4.07 -17.95 -2.61
C GLU A 147 3.51 -16.81 -1.73
N PHE A 148 4.32 -15.80 -1.44
CA PHE A 148 3.87 -14.62 -0.69
C PHE A 148 2.68 -13.92 -1.35
N VAL A 149 2.73 -13.70 -2.67
CA VAL A 149 1.62 -13.12 -3.42
C VAL A 149 0.39 -14.04 -3.38
N ASN A 150 0.60 -15.35 -3.52
CA ASN A 150 -0.48 -16.32 -3.44
C ASN A 150 -1.19 -16.32 -2.08
N ASP A 151 -0.42 -16.23 -0.99
CA ASP A 151 -0.91 -16.13 0.38
C ASP A 151 -1.72 -14.82 0.58
N MET A 152 -1.15 -13.70 0.15
CA MET A 152 -1.80 -12.39 0.25
C MET A 152 -3.13 -12.32 -0.52
N LEU A 153 -3.13 -12.76 -1.78
CA LEU A 153 -4.36 -12.78 -2.59
C LEU A 153 -5.36 -13.83 -2.09
N GLY A 154 -4.88 -14.94 -1.52
CA GLY A 154 -5.69 -15.95 -0.84
C GLY A 154 -6.41 -15.37 0.36
N ALA A 155 -5.68 -14.65 1.22
CA ALA A 155 -6.24 -14.00 2.40
C ALA A 155 -7.33 -12.95 2.08
N LEU A 156 -7.21 -12.25 0.95
CA LEU A 156 -8.28 -11.34 0.46
C LEU A 156 -9.53 -12.13 0.04
N ARG A 157 -9.37 -13.28 -0.63
CA ARG A 157 -10.48 -14.12 -1.04
C ARG A 157 -11.22 -14.75 0.14
N GLU A 158 -10.49 -15.16 1.19
CA GLU A 158 -11.09 -15.64 2.44
C GLU A 158 -11.95 -14.58 3.11
N ARG A 159 -11.64 -13.30 2.90
CA ARG A 159 -12.47 -12.16 3.32
C ARG A 159 -13.59 -11.82 2.34
N GLN A 160 -13.88 -12.73 1.39
CA GLN A 160 -14.91 -12.58 0.38
C GLN A 160 -14.72 -11.37 -0.56
N LEU A 161 -13.47 -10.93 -0.74
CA LEU A 161 -13.12 -9.90 -1.71
C LEU A 161 -12.96 -10.53 -3.09
N ASP A 162 -13.71 -10.01 -4.05
CA ASP A 162 -13.69 -10.49 -5.42
C ASP A 162 -12.54 -9.82 -6.21
N LEU A 163 -11.62 -10.63 -6.69
CA LEU A 163 -10.47 -10.21 -7.49
C LEU A 163 -10.68 -10.41 -9.01
N ARG A 164 -11.84 -10.93 -9.42
CA ARG A 164 -12.09 -11.37 -10.80
C ARG A 164 -13.07 -10.48 -11.56
N THR A 165 -14.07 -9.90 -10.93
CA THR A 165 -15.14 -9.16 -11.62
C THR A 165 -15.00 -7.65 -11.57
N GLY A 166 -14.18 -7.11 -10.65
CA GLY A 166 -13.91 -5.68 -10.50
C GLY A 166 -12.49 -5.30 -10.90
N ARG A 167 -12.18 -4.01 -10.84
CA ARG A 167 -10.79 -3.53 -10.91
C ARG A 167 -10.09 -3.74 -9.60
N VAL A 168 -8.83 -4.15 -9.63
CA VAL A 168 -7.96 -4.21 -8.45
C VAL A 168 -6.82 -3.23 -8.67
N ILE A 169 -6.78 -2.17 -7.87
CA ILE A 169 -5.79 -1.13 -7.93
C ILE A 169 -4.70 -1.44 -6.90
N PHE A 170 -3.51 -1.71 -7.37
CA PHE A 170 -2.33 -1.94 -6.56
C PHE A 170 -1.55 -0.65 -6.40
N VAL A 171 -1.26 -0.27 -5.16
CA VAL A 171 -0.49 0.92 -4.80
C VAL A 171 0.61 0.56 -3.81
N GLY A 172 1.58 1.44 -3.64
CA GLY A 172 2.71 1.24 -2.73
C GLY A 172 3.91 0.56 -3.37
N GLY A 173 5.07 0.72 -2.73
CA GLY A 173 6.35 0.18 -3.23
C GLY A 173 6.35 -1.33 -3.36
N GLY A 174 5.72 -2.04 -2.42
CA GLY A 174 5.60 -3.50 -2.45
C GLY A 174 4.77 -4.01 -3.63
N ALA A 175 3.73 -3.27 -4.02
CA ALA A 175 2.94 -3.61 -5.20
C ALA A 175 3.74 -3.49 -6.50
N CYS A 176 4.55 -2.43 -6.62
CA CYS A 176 5.44 -2.25 -7.77
C CYS A 176 6.52 -3.33 -7.82
N LEU A 177 7.13 -3.67 -6.68
CA LEU A 177 8.14 -4.71 -6.56
C LEU A 177 7.61 -6.09 -6.98
N LEU A 178 6.38 -6.42 -6.57
CA LEU A 178 5.74 -7.73 -6.78
C LEU A 178 4.84 -7.79 -8.02
N ARG A 179 4.90 -6.78 -8.89
CA ARG A 179 4.01 -6.69 -10.05
C ARG A 179 4.03 -7.95 -10.92
N ARG A 180 5.20 -8.45 -11.25
CA ARG A 180 5.35 -9.66 -12.09
C ARG A 180 4.69 -10.87 -11.45
N GLN A 181 4.88 -11.08 -10.15
CA GLN A 181 4.31 -12.21 -9.41
C GLN A 181 2.79 -12.07 -9.27
N ILE A 182 2.28 -10.84 -9.09
CA ILE A 182 0.82 -10.56 -9.05
C ILE A 182 0.20 -10.89 -10.40
N GLU A 183 0.77 -10.41 -11.51
CA GLU A 183 0.30 -10.69 -12.86
C GLU A 183 0.39 -12.19 -13.19
N ALA A 184 1.53 -12.84 -12.87
CA ALA A 184 1.76 -14.27 -13.09
C ALA A 184 0.82 -15.17 -12.27
N SER A 185 0.29 -14.70 -11.14
CA SER A 185 -0.64 -15.48 -10.31
C SER A 185 -1.93 -15.87 -11.04
N GLY A 186 -2.34 -15.10 -12.06
CA GLY A 186 -3.60 -15.26 -12.78
C GLY A 186 -4.85 -15.13 -11.90
N LYS A 187 -4.72 -14.72 -10.63
CA LYS A 187 -5.83 -14.61 -9.67
C LYS A 187 -6.59 -13.30 -9.79
N VAL A 188 -5.98 -12.28 -10.37
CA VAL A 188 -6.56 -10.95 -10.58
C VAL A 188 -6.87 -10.74 -12.05
N ALA A 189 -8.12 -10.43 -12.39
CA ALA A 189 -8.54 -10.32 -13.80
C ALA A 189 -8.12 -8.96 -14.42
N HIS A 190 -8.23 -7.87 -13.66
CA HIS A 190 -8.00 -6.52 -14.15
C HIS A 190 -7.11 -5.74 -13.16
N PRO A 191 -5.81 -6.08 -13.06
CA PRO A 191 -4.89 -5.37 -12.19
C PRO A 191 -4.53 -4.00 -12.79
N VAL A 192 -4.52 -2.97 -11.96
CA VAL A 192 -4.04 -1.63 -12.28
C VAL A 192 -2.97 -1.28 -11.28
N PHE A 193 -1.79 -0.87 -11.73
CA PHE A 193 -0.69 -0.51 -10.84
C PHE A 193 -0.47 1.01 -10.85
N VAL A 194 -0.41 1.60 -9.65
CA VAL A 194 -0.02 2.99 -9.46
C VAL A 194 1.46 3.02 -9.11
N GLU A 195 2.28 3.39 -10.08
CA GLU A 195 3.75 3.32 -9.97
C GLU A 195 4.35 4.47 -9.13
N ASP A 196 3.54 5.48 -8.80
CA ASP A 196 4.00 6.63 -8.02
C ASP A 196 4.10 6.26 -6.53
N VAL A 197 5.31 6.13 -6.02
CA VAL A 197 5.59 5.88 -4.59
C VAL A 197 5.01 6.96 -3.67
N ASN A 198 4.76 8.17 -4.19
CA ASN A 198 4.14 9.28 -3.48
C ASN A 198 2.63 9.38 -3.69
N ALA A 199 1.99 8.37 -4.30
CA ALA A 199 0.56 8.41 -4.64
C ALA A 199 -0.32 8.78 -3.44
N ASN A 200 -0.06 8.20 -2.25
CA ASN A 200 -0.79 8.54 -1.03
C ASN A 200 -0.62 10.02 -0.65
N ALA A 201 0.60 10.55 -0.67
CA ALA A 201 0.87 11.95 -0.30
C ALA A 201 0.20 12.92 -1.27
N LYS A 202 0.33 12.68 -2.58
CA LYS A 202 -0.32 13.48 -3.63
C LYS A 202 -1.84 13.38 -3.55
N GLY A 203 -2.36 12.20 -3.27
CA GLY A 203 -3.78 11.97 -3.09
C GLY A 203 -4.36 12.70 -1.88
N PHE A 204 -3.65 12.72 -0.74
CA PHE A 204 -4.06 13.53 0.41
C PHE A 204 -4.08 15.03 0.08
N GLU A 205 -3.07 15.53 -0.63
CA GLU A 205 -3.05 16.92 -1.09
C GLU A 205 -4.24 17.22 -2.02
N TYR A 206 -4.50 16.36 -2.99
CA TYR A 206 -5.63 16.48 -3.92
C TYR A 206 -6.97 16.54 -3.18
N LEU A 207 -7.24 15.58 -2.30
CA LEU A 207 -8.46 15.52 -1.50
C LEU A 207 -8.64 16.75 -0.61
N TYR A 208 -7.56 17.26 -0.03
CA TYR A 208 -7.60 18.50 0.75
C TYR A 208 -7.94 19.70 -0.12
N ARG A 209 -7.32 19.84 -1.27
CA ARG A 209 -7.61 20.93 -2.21
C ARG A 209 -9.08 20.93 -2.65
N CYS A 210 -9.62 19.77 -3.04
CA CYS A 210 -11.05 19.64 -3.40
C CYS A 210 -12.00 20.14 -2.29
N THR A 211 -11.66 19.90 -1.02
CA THR A 211 -12.51 20.36 0.10
C THR A 211 -12.37 21.84 0.42
N VAL A 212 -11.24 22.47 0.11
CA VAL A 212 -10.99 23.90 0.39
C VAL A 212 -11.46 24.77 -0.76
N THR A 213 -11.30 24.32 -2.01
CA THR A 213 -11.65 25.09 -3.21
C THR A 213 -13.09 24.87 -3.69
N GLY A 214 -13.79 23.87 -3.14
CA GLY A 214 -15.15 23.53 -3.58
C GLY A 214 -15.22 22.95 -5.00
N ALA A 215 -14.08 22.46 -5.51
CA ALA A 215 -13.95 21.85 -6.83
C ALA A 215 -14.28 20.37 -6.81
#